data_27364ad991373d5e035b7a739d950add
#
_entry.id   27364ad991373d5e035b7a739d950add
#
_cell.length_a   1.000
_cell.length_b   1.000
_cell.length_c   1.000
_cell.angle_alpha   90.00
_cell.angle_beta   90.00
_cell.angle_gamma   90.00
#
_symmetry.space_group_name_H-M   'P 1'
#
loop_
_entity.id
_entity.type
_entity.pdbx_description
1 polymer ?
#
loop_
_entity_poly.entity_id
_entity_poly.type
_entity_poly.pdbx_seq_one_letter_code
_entity_poly.pdbx_strand_id
1 'polypeptide(L)'
;DIGVSTNPAHDAAVRTTVAEAERLGLGNVYRPLTADEVRARFDSPVVRTGFRVTHAATVQPGRLARGLRNALLERGVRIFEGTHVERFNTRRPAAETPSGMVRAGRAILGMNAWARALRDFRRSLVVRGTYIVISAPAPERLEAMHWTGGEGVYDMRTSLHYLRPTRDGRIAFGGSSFR
;
A
#
# COMPACT_ATOMS: atom_id res chain seq x y z
N ASP A 1 0.76 9.30 7.21
CA ASP A 1 1.54 8.11 7.59
C ASP A 1 2.80 8.50 8.35
N ILE A 2 3.33 7.57 9.14
CA ILE A 2 4.56 7.77 9.93
C ILE A 2 5.54 6.65 9.59
N GLY A 3 6.70 7.01 9.06
CA GLY A 3 7.85 6.12 8.92
C GLY A 3 8.67 6.14 10.21
N VAL A 4 8.96 4.97 10.79
CA VAL A 4 9.64 4.88 12.09
C VAL A 4 10.93 4.09 12.04
N SER A 5 11.91 4.54 12.81
CA SER A 5 13.10 3.77 13.12
C SER A 5 12.86 2.88 14.35
N THR A 6 13.31 1.63 14.26
CA THR A 6 13.20 0.64 15.36
C THR A 6 14.56 0.08 15.79
N ASN A 7 15.65 0.54 15.18
CA ASN A 7 17.02 0.22 15.56
C ASN A 7 18.00 1.31 15.03
N PRO A 8 19.25 1.37 15.49
CA PRO A 8 20.22 2.40 15.07
C PRO A 8 20.48 2.46 13.55
N ALA A 9 20.48 1.34 12.86
CA ALA A 9 20.67 1.32 11.39
C ALA A 9 19.50 1.99 10.66
N HIS A 10 18.29 1.88 11.18
CA HIS A 10 17.11 2.54 10.63
C HIS A 10 17.10 4.06 10.87
N ASP A 11 17.81 4.57 11.89
CA ASP A 11 17.96 6.01 12.12
C ASP A 11 18.64 6.69 10.92
N ALA A 12 19.63 6.02 10.33
CA ALA A 12 20.29 6.51 9.12
C ALA A 12 19.32 6.53 7.92
N ALA A 13 18.53 5.48 7.75
CA ALA A 13 17.54 5.40 6.67
C ALA A 13 16.46 6.52 6.79
N VAL A 14 16.00 6.83 8.00
CA VAL A 14 15.08 7.95 8.26
C VAL A 14 15.72 9.26 7.81
N ARG A 15 16.96 9.54 8.25
CA ARG A 15 17.67 10.78 7.86
C ARG A 15 17.85 10.88 6.35
N THR A 16 18.26 9.80 5.69
CA THR A 16 18.44 9.77 4.23
C THR A 16 17.10 10.05 3.51
N THR A 17 16.03 9.43 3.96
CA THR A 17 14.68 9.66 3.35
C THR A 17 14.27 11.13 3.44
N VAL A 18 14.45 11.76 4.61
CA VAL A 18 14.12 13.17 4.80
C VAL A 18 15.01 14.07 3.95
N ALA A 19 16.34 13.86 3.94
CA ALA A 19 17.27 14.64 3.15
C ALA A 19 17.01 14.54 1.65
N GLU A 20 16.68 13.34 1.15
CA GLU A 20 16.30 13.15 -0.26
C GLU A 20 14.98 13.87 -0.59
N ALA A 21 14.00 13.83 0.31
CA ALA A 21 12.74 14.55 0.14
C ALA A 21 12.98 16.07 0.07
N GLU A 22 13.83 16.62 0.93
CA GLU A 22 14.23 18.04 0.89
C GLU A 22 14.90 18.40 -0.43
N ARG A 23 15.86 17.58 -0.90
CA ARG A 23 16.53 17.75 -2.18
C ARG A 23 15.56 17.77 -3.37
N LEU A 24 14.46 17.03 -3.28
CA LEU A 24 13.41 16.96 -4.29
C LEU A 24 12.31 18.03 -4.12
N GLY A 25 12.45 18.96 -3.17
CA GLY A 25 11.45 19.98 -2.87
C GLY A 25 10.20 19.46 -2.15
N LEU A 26 10.29 18.27 -1.52
CA LEU A 26 9.18 17.61 -0.78
C LEU A 26 9.33 17.72 0.74
N GLY A 27 10.15 18.61 1.27
CA GLY A 27 10.35 18.78 2.70
C GLY A 27 9.09 19.18 3.48
N ASN A 28 8.11 19.82 2.83
CA ASN A 28 6.80 20.08 3.39
C ASN A 28 5.91 18.83 3.49
N VAL A 29 6.20 17.79 2.72
CA VAL A 29 5.48 16.49 2.71
C VAL A 29 6.12 15.52 3.69
N TYR A 30 7.46 15.42 3.69
CA TYR A 30 8.23 14.53 4.56
C TYR A 30 8.84 15.32 5.71
N ARG A 31 8.16 15.35 6.85
CA ARG A 31 8.60 16.13 8.02
C ARG A 31 9.31 15.22 9.02
N PRO A 32 10.57 15.50 9.39
CA PRO A 32 11.25 14.75 10.43
C PRO A 32 10.50 14.85 11.76
N LEU A 33 10.54 13.80 12.54
CA LEU A 33 9.96 13.73 13.88
C LEU A 33 11.04 13.27 14.87
N THR A 34 11.10 13.91 16.01
CA THR A 34 11.86 13.44 17.16
C THR A 34 11.23 12.21 17.79
N ALA A 35 11.94 11.55 18.69
CA ALA A 35 11.41 10.39 19.42
C ALA A 35 10.11 10.72 20.17
N ASP A 36 10.06 11.88 20.82
CA ASP A 36 8.90 12.29 21.61
C ASP A 36 7.71 12.66 20.72
N GLU A 37 7.94 13.29 19.58
CA GLU A 37 6.90 13.59 18.60
C GLU A 37 6.31 12.32 17.97
N VAL A 38 7.10 11.26 17.78
CA VAL A 38 6.59 9.97 17.33
C VAL A 38 5.77 9.31 18.44
N ARG A 39 6.29 9.25 19.68
CA ARG A 39 5.57 8.66 20.82
C ARG A 39 4.25 9.36 21.12
N ALA A 40 4.18 10.66 20.93
CA ALA A 40 2.93 11.41 21.08
C ALA A 40 1.82 10.98 20.11
N ARG A 41 2.15 10.22 19.05
CA ARG A 41 1.22 9.72 18.01
C ARG A 41 1.15 8.21 17.93
N PHE A 42 2.23 7.55 18.28
CA PHE A 42 2.39 6.10 18.26
C PHE A 42 3.42 5.70 19.32
N ASP A 43 2.95 5.48 20.53
CA ASP A 43 3.82 5.09 21.64
C ASP A 43 4.11 3.58 21.60
N SER A 44 5.35 3.29 21.26
CA SER A 44 5.86 1.92 21.25
C SER A 44 7.30 1.90 21.77
N PRO A 45 7.65 0.94 22.63
CA PRO A 45 8.98 0.89 23.26
C PRO A 45 10.12 0.68 22.28
N VAL A 46 9.84 0.22 21.06
CA VAL A 46 10.86 -0.01 20.02
C VAL A 46 11.09 1.19 19.11
N VAL A 47 10.24 2.23 19.20
CA VAL A 47 10.34 3.40 18.33
C VAL A 47 11.43 4.36 18.85
N ARG A 48 12.28 4.83 17.94
CA ARG A 48 13.43 5.69 18.22
C ARG A 48 13.28 7.11 17.65
N THR A 49 12.95 7.20 16.36
CA THR A 49 12.76 8.45 15.63
C THR A 49 11.94 8.14 14.39
N GLY A 50 11.56 9.15 13.62
CA GLY A 50 10.78 8.92 12.39
C GLY A 50 10.61 10.17 11.55
N PHE A 51 9.69 10.07 10.61
CA PHE A 51 9.18 11.19 9.82
C PHE A 51 7.70 11.00 9.55
N ARG A 52 7.00 12.10 9.36
CA ARG A 52 5.59 12.12 8.98
C ARG A 52 5.46 12.43 7.49
N VAL A 53 4.66 11.64 6.78
CA VAL A 53 4.21 11.94 5.43
C VAL A 53 2.83 12.63 5.54
N THR A 54 2.78 13.92 5.21
CA THR A 54 1.57 14.75 5.39
C THR A 54 0.53 14.52 4.31
N HIS A 55 0.96 14.19 3.08
CA HIS A 55 0.08 13.91 1.93
C HIS A 55 -0.19 12.40 1.81
N ALA A 56 -0.67 11.80 2.89
CA ALA A 56 -1.03 10.39 2.94
C ALA A 56 -2.47 10.22 3.43
N ALA A 57 -3.11 9.14 3.04
CA ALA A 57 -4.45 8.79 3.49
C ALA A 57 -4.56 7.29 3.74
N THR A 58 -5.27 6.94 4.80
CA THR A 58 -5.65 5.55 5.08
C THR A 58 -7.00 5.26 4.42
N VAL A 59 -7.04 4.26 3.57
CA VAL A 59 -8.26 3.86 2.86
C VAL A 59 -8.63 2.41 3.14
N GLN A 60 -9.88 2.09 3.01
CA GLN A 60 -10.35 0.70 2.97
C GLN A 60 -10.38 0.24 1.50
N PRO A 61 -9.43 -0.64 1.07
CA PRO A 61 -9.22 -0.91 -0.36
C PRO A 61 -10.45 -1.48 -1.07
N GLY A 62 -11.18 -2.38 -0.41
CA GLY A 62 -12.38 -2.97 -1.00
C GLY A 62 -13.52 -1.98 -1.19
N ARG A 63 -13.68 -1.02 -0.27
CA ARG A 63 -14.67 0.06 -0.44
C ARG A 63 -14.28 1.00 -1.55
N LEU A 64 -12.99 1.36 -1.64
CA LEU A 64 -12.47 2.21 -2.71
C LEU A 64 -12.70 1.55 -4.07
N ALA A 65 -12.34 0.28 -4.23
CA ALA A 65 -12.54 -0.46 -5.49
C ALA A 65 -14.02 -0.52 -5.90
N ARG A 66 -14.92 -0.80 -4.95
CA ARG A 66 -16.37 -0.82 -5.22
C ARG A 66 -16.90 0.57 -5.58
N GLY A 67 -16.46 1.61 -4.87
CA GLY A 67 -16.85 2.99 -5.18
C GLY A 67 -16.39 3.41 -6.57
N LEU A 68 -15.15 3.12 -6.95
CA LEU A 68 -14.63 3.36 -8.30
C LEU A 68 -15.43 2.59 -9.37
N ARG A 69 -15.71 1.30 -9.12
CA ARG A 69 -16.53 0.49 -10.01
C ARG A 69 -17.90 1.16 -10.27
N ASN A 70 -18.61 1.54 -9.24
CA ASN A 70 -19.91 2.17 -9.37
C ASN A 70 -19.83 3.48 -10.16
N ALA A 71 -18.89 4.35 -9.80
CA ALA A 71 -18.67 5.60 -10.50
C ALA A 71 -18.29 5.42 -12.00
N LEU A 72 -17.60 4.34 -12.35
CA LEU A 72 -17.29 4.01 -13.74
C LEU A 72 -18.52 3.52 -14.51
N LEU A 73 -19.33 2.67 -13.89
CA LEU A 73 -20.58 2.21 -14.49
C LEU A 73 -21.56 3.37 -14.77
N GLU A 74 -21.69 4.30 -13.82
CA GLU A 74 -22.50 5.53 -13.97
C GLU A 74 -22.01 6.42 -15.13
N ARG A 75 -20.71 6.34 -15.45
CA ARG A 75 -20.11 7.04 -16.62
C ARG A 75 -20.15 6.25 -17.92
N GLY A 76 -20.89 5.13 -17.93
CA GLY A 76 -21.06 4.31 -19.14
C GLY A 76 -19.88 3.38 -19.46
N VAL A 77 -18.89 3.23 -18.55
CA VAL A 77 -17.83 2.23 -18.72
C VAL A 77 -18.42 0.83 -18.55
N ARG A 78 -18.20 -0.03 -19.52
CA ARG A 78 -18.63 -1.43 -19.45
C ARG A 78 -17.63 -2.25 -18.67
N ILE A 79 -18.07 -2.92 -17.61
CA ILE A 79 -17.27 -3.79 -16.76
C ILE A 79 -17.85 -5.20 -16.85
N PHE A 80 -17.02 -6.17 -17.22
CA PHE A 80 -17.41 -7.57 -17.37
C PHE A 80 -16.72 -8.38 -16.25
N GLU A 81 -17.41 -8.52 -15.13
CA GLU A 81 -16.97 -9.34 -14.00
C GLU A 81 -17.16 -10.83 -14.29
N GLY A 82 -16.41 -11.70 -13.61
CA GLY A 82 -16.49 -13.14 -13.81
C GLY A 82 -16.07 -13.61 -15.21
N THR A 83 -15.46 -12.73 -16.01
CA THR A 83 -15.05 -13.01 -17.38
C THR A 83 -13.55 -13.27 -17.44
N HIS A 84 -13.17 -14.54 -17.50
CA HIS A 84 -11.78 -14.92 -17.58
C HIS A 84 -11.20 -14.63 -18.98
N VAL A 85 -10.04 -13.96 -19.02
CA VAL A 85 -9.29 -13.78 -20.27
C VAL A 85 -8.33 -14.95 -20.43
N GLU A 86 -8.61 -15.84 -21.37
CA GLU A 86 -7.80 -17.05 -21.65
C GLU A 86 -6.51 -16.72 -22.39
N ARG A 87 -6.60 -15.81 -23.35
CA ARG A 87 -5.45 -15.35 -24.15
C ARG A 87 -5.54 -13.85 -24.40
N PHE A 88 -4.38 -13.20 -24.40
CA PHE A 88 -4.26 -11.81 -24.73
C PHE A 88 -3.16 -11.58 -25.78
N ASN A 89 -3.50 -10.89 -26.87
CA ASN A 89 -2.52 -10.50 -27.88
C ASN A 89 -2.03 -9.08 -27.58
N THR A 90 -0.74 -8.95 -27.22
CA THR A 90 -0.12 -7.66 -26.88
C THR A 90 0.20 -6.79 -28.09
N ARG A 91 0.42 -7.39 -29.27
CA ARG A 91 0.75 -6.65 -30.51
C ARG A 91 -0.48 -6.05 -31.18
N ARG A 92 -1.59 -6.76 -31.15
CA ARG A 92 -2.90 -6.33 -31.65
C ARG A 92 -3.89 -6.52 -30.50
N PRO A 93 -4.15 -5.47 -29.68
CA PRO A 93 -4.90 -5.64 -28.45
C PRO A 93 -6.22 -6.39 -28.63
N ALA A 94 -6.20 -7.66 -28.23
CA ALA A 94 -7.36 -8.54 -28.29
C ALA A 94 -7.35 -9.50 -27.11
N ALA A 95 -8.46 -9.58 -26.41
CA ALA A 95 -8.71 -10.47 -25.29
C ALA A 95 -9.67 -11.57 -25.71
N GLU A 96 -9.26 -12.83 -25.64
CA GLU A 96 -10.10 -14.00 -25.86
C GLU A 96 -10.67 -14.48 -24.54
N THR A 97 -11.98 -14.72 -24.54
CA THR A 97 -12.74 -15.22 -23.39
C THR A 97 -13.62 -16.39 -23.82
N PRO A 98 -14.14 -17.22 -22.91
CA PRO A 98 -15.08 -18.28 -23.26
C PRO A 98 -16.34 -17.80 -24.01
N SER A 99 -16.71 -16.54 -23.81
CA SER A 99 -17.92 -15.94 -24.43
C SER A 99 -17.63 -15.14 -25.70
N GLY A 100 -16.39 -15.06 -26.15
CA GLY A 100 -16.02 -14.33 -27.36
C GLY A 100 -14.73 -13.53 -27.24
N MET A 101 -14.51 -12.64 -28.20
CA MET A 101 -13.29 -11.83 -28.30
C MET A 101 -13.57 -10.34 -28.22
N VAL A 102 -12.81 -9.63 -27.40
CA VAL A 102 -12.81 -8.17 -27.34
C VAL A 102 -11.56 -7.65 -28.04
N ARG A 103 -11.75 -6.75 -29.03
CA ARG A 103 -10.66 -6.07 -29.74
C ARG A 103 -10.70 -4.59 -29.42
N ALA A 104 -9.50 -3.98 -29.30
CA ALA A 104 -9.38 -2.56 -29.01
C ALA A 104 -8.18 -1.93 -29.75
N GLY A 105 -8.21 -0.62 -29.94
CA GLY A 105 -7.05 0.09 -30.46
C GLY A 105 -5.90 0.18 -29.46
N ARG A 106 -6.22 0.19 -28.16
CA ARG A 106 -5.26 0.20 -27.03
C ARG A 106 -5.79 -0.64 -25.90
N ALA A 107 -4.89 -1.18 -25.09
CA ALA A 107 -5.23 -1.92 -23.88
C ALA A 107 -4.31 -1.55 -22.71
N ILE A 108 -4.85 -1.52 -21.51
CA ILE A 108 -4.11 -1.36 -20.26
C ILE A 108 -4.19 -2.66 -19.50
N LEU A 109 -3.05 -3.22 -19.14
CA LEU A 109 -2.94 -4.46 -18.38
C LEU A 109 -2.76 -4.13 -16.90
N GLY A 110 -3.84 -3.94 -16.16
CA GLY A 110 -3.86 -3.62 -14.74
C GLY A 110 -3.95 -4.84 -13.82
N MET A 111 -3.35 -5.98 -14.20
CA MET A 111 -3.56 -7.27 -13.56
C MET A 111 -2.48 -7.67 -12.54
N ASN A 112 -1.61 -6.74 -12.14
CA ASN A 112 -0.57 -6.92 -11.12
C ASN A 112 0.23 -8.23 -11.32
N ALA A 113 0.35 -9.07 -10.29
CA ALA A 113 1.13 -10.31 -10.30
C ALA A 113 0.69 -11.31 -11.37
N TRP A 114 -0.59 -11.32 -11.76
CA TRP A 114 -1.11 -12.19 -12.82
C TRP A 114 -0.52 -11.87 -14.20
N ALA A 115 0.00 -10.65 -14.41
CA ALA A 115 0.70 -10.30 -15.65
C ALA A 115 1.92 -11.21 -15.94
N ARG A 116 2.48 -11.87 -14.93
CA ARG A 116 3.54 -12.89 -15.11
C ARG A 116 3.12 -14.07 -15.97
N ALA A 117 1.83 -14.37 -16.08
CA ALA A 117 1.30 -15.40 -16.98
C ALA A 117 1.49 -15.03 -18.46
N LEU A 118 1.56 -13.74 -18.78
CA LEU A 118 1.83 -13.27 -20.13
C LEU A 118 3.32 -13.42 -20.47
N ARG A 119 3.61 -14.02 -21.63
CA ARG A 119 4.99 -14.32 -22.08
C ARG A 119 5.91 -13.09 -22.03
N ASP A 120 5.39 -11.93 -22.45
CA ASP A 120 6.15 -10.69 -22.57
C ASP A 120 6.61 -10.13 -21.20
N PHE A 121 5.91 -10.48 -20.11
CA PHE A 121 6.19 -9.98 -18.77
C PHE A 121 6.82 -11.02 -17.83
N ARG A 122 6.83 -12.30 -18.20
CA ARG A 122 7.24 -13.41 -17.34
C ARG A 122 8.66 -13.26 -16.77
N ARG A 123 9.58 -12.65 -17.52
CA ARG A 123 10.97 -12.44 -17.12
C ARG A 123 11.22 -11.11 -16.43
N SER A 124 10.27 -10.18 -16.49
CA SER A 124 10.39 -8.82 -15.94
C SER A 124 9.69 -8.66 -14.58
N LEU A 125 8.96 -9.67 -14.13
CA LEU A 125 8.17 -9.61 -12.90
C LEU A 125 8.63 -10.66 -11.89
N VAL A 126 8.98 -10.18 -10.70
CA VAL A 126 9.19 -11.01 -9.51
C VAL A 126 7.96 -10.86 -8.62
N VAL A 127 7.23 -11.96 -8.42
CA VAL A 127 6.04 -11.96 -7.55
C VAL A 127 6.47 -12.27 -6.12
N ARG A 128 6.10 -11.40 -5.19
CA ARG A 128 6.33 -11.59 -3.75
C ARG A 128 5.01 -11.62 -3.00
N GLY A 129 4.87 -12.58 -2.09
CA GLY A 129 3.75 -12.65 -1.18
C GLY A 129 3.94 -11.69 -0.01
N THR A 130 2.88 -10.95 0.33
CA THR A 130 2.77 -10.19 1.57
C THR A 130 1.52 -10.65 2.30
N TYR A 131 1.55 -10.55 3.62
CA TYR A 131 0.47 -11.03 4.46
C TYR A 131 0.00 -9.90 5.35
N ILE A 132 -1.31 -9.85 5.57
CA ILE A 132 -1.93 -8.93 6.52
C ILE A 132 -2.75 -9.76 7.50
N VAL A 133 -2.53 -9.52 8.77
CA VAL A 133 -3.38 -10.01 9.85
C VAL A 133 -4.16 -8.84 10.46
N ILE A 134 -5.37 -9.13 10.94
CA ILE A 134 -6.22 -8.13 11.59
C ILE A 134 -6.56 -8.64 12.98
N SER A 135 -6.35 -7.81 14.00
CA SER A 135 -6.69 -8.15 15.38
C SER A 135 -8.20 -8.20 15.61
N ALA A 136 -8.61 -8.74 16.75
CA ALA A 136 -9.90 -8.36 17.33
C ALA A 136 -9.94 -6.84 17.61
N PRO A 137 -11.11 -6.24 17.82
CA PRO A 137 -11.19 -4.84 18.26
C PRO A 137 -10.38 -4.64 19.55
N ALA A 138 -9.57 -3.61 19.61
CA ALA A 138 -8.68 -3.29 20.72
C ALA A 138 -8.56 -1.76 20.91
N PRO A 139 -9.68 -1.04 21.10
CA PRO A 139 -9.67 0.43 21.21
C PRO A 139 -8.81 0.90 22.39
N GLU A 140 -8.89 0.26 23.54
CA GLU A 140 -8.09 0.58 24.73
C GLU A 140 -6.58 0.48 24.46
N ARG A 141 -6.17 -0.46 23.61
CA ARG A 141 -4.77 -0.61 23.19
C ARG A 141 -4.32 0.53 22.30
N LEU A 142 -5.20 0.98 21.39
CA LEU A 142 -4.93 2.14 20.53
C LEU A 142 -4.78 3.41 21.36
N GLU A 143 -5.65 3.59 22.35
CA GLU A 143 -5.58 4.74 23.29
C GLU A 143 -4.29 4.68 24.13
N ALA A 144 -3.96 3.52 24.72
CA ALA A 144 -2.73 3.33 25.50
C ALA A 144 -1.45 3.58 24.68
N MET A 145 -1.49 3.37 23.39
CA MET A 145 -0.40 3.67 22.45
C MET A 145 -0.47 5.08 21.85
N HIS A 146 -1.37 5.94 22.29
CA HIS A 146 -1.64 7.27 21.71
C HIS A 146 -1.95 7.23 20.21
N TRP A 147 -2.35 6.08 19.68
CA TRP A 147 -2.54 5.87 18.25
C TRP A 147 -3.99 6.08 17.84
N THR A 148 -4.46 7.29 18.02
CA THR A 148 -5.86 7.69 17.81
C THR A 148 -6.09 8.56 16.57
N GLY A 149 -5.02 9.01 15.91
CA GLY A 149 -5.08 9.86 14.72
C GLY A 149 -5.34 9.11 13.42
N GLY A 150 -5.38 7.77 13.43
CA GLY A 150 -5.65 6.95 12.24
C GLY A 150 -4.49 6.82 11.26
N GLU A 151 -3.29 7.30 11.64
CA GLU A 151 -2.10 7.21 10.80
C GLU A 151 -1.69 5.77 10.54
N GLY A 152 -1.27 5.48 9.31
CA GLY A 152 -0.49 4.28 9.02
C GLY A 152 0.93 4.44 9.56
N VAL A 153 1.49 3.39 10.13
CA VAL A 153 2.87 3.33 10.64
C VAL A 153 3.64 2.24 9.91
N TYR A 154 4.87 2.52 9.50
CA TYR A 154 5.74 1.51 8.90
C TYR A 154 7.20 1.70 9.35
N ASP A 155 7.93 0.58 9.43
CA ASP A 155 9.36 0.59 9.76
C ASP A 155 10.25 0.74 8.52
N MET A 156 11.56 0.92 8.73
CA MET A 156 12.55 1.15 7.67
C MET A 156 13.26 -0.13 7.22
N ARG A 157 12.67 -1.30 7.43
CA ARG A 157 13.25 -2.58 6.98
C ARG A 157 13.09 -2.76 5.48
N THR A 158 14.00 -3.51 4.85
CA THR A 158 13.85 -3.92 3.44
C THR A 158 12.57 -4.73 3.22
N SER A 159 12.22 -5.63 4.14
CA SER A 159 10.89 -6.26 4.25
C SER A 159 10.13 -5.54 5.35
N LEU A 160 9.62 -4.37 5.03
CA LEU A 160 8.99 -3.49 5.99
C LEU A 160 7.76 -4.14 6.64
N HIS A 161 7.57 -3.83 7.91
CA HIS A 161 6.30 -4.01 8.58
C HIS A 161 5.49 -2.73 8.48
N TYR A 162 4.20 -2.88 8.28
CA TYR A 162 3.29 -1.75 8.22
C TYR A 162 2.02 -2.06 9.01
N LEU A 163 1.56 -1.07 9.72
CA LEU A 163 0.41 -1.18 10.60
C LEU A 163 -0.53 0.00 10.36
N ARG A 164 -1.80 -0.23 10.57
CA ARG A 164 -2.78 0.84 10.63
C ARG A 164 -3.96 0.46 11.53
N PRO A 165 -4.57 1.43 12.22
CA PRO A 165 -5.83 1.19 12.88
C PRO A 165 -6.95 1.13 11.83
N THR A 166 -8.01 0.42 12.17
CA THR A 166 -9.25 0.46 11.42
C THR A 166 -10.29 1.30 12.17
N ARG A 167 -11.32 1.75 11.45
CA ARG A 167 -12.36 2.59 12.06
C ARG A 167 -13.13 1.91 13.20
N ASP A 168 -13.16 0.59 13.22
CA ASP A 168 -13.78 -0.24 14.26
C ASP A 168 -12.81 -0.68 15.36
N GLY A 169 -11.67 0.03 15.50
CA GLY A 169 -10.71 -0.16 16.59
C GLY A 169 -9.84 -1.42 16.47
N ARG A 170 -9.70 -2.00 15.30
CA ARG A 170 -8.77 -3.12 15.06
C ARG A 170 -7.42 -2.60 14.58
N ILE A 171 -6.40 -3.44 14.68
CA ILE A 171 -5.08 -3.18 14.13
C ILE A 171 -4.86 -4.13 12.95
N ALA A 172 -4.67 -3.58 11.76
CA ALA A 172 -4.18 -4.32 10.61
C ALA A 172 -2.65 -4.26 10.61
N PHE A 173 -2.01 -5.42 10.65
CA PHE A 173 -0.55 -5.56 10.62
C PHE A 173 -0.15 -6.33 9.37
N GLY A 174 0.72 -5.74 8.57
CA GLY A 174 1.24 -6.35 7.35
C GLY A 174 2.75 -6.45 7.34
N GLY A 175 3.23 -7.42 6.58
CA GLY A 175 4.65 -7.61 6.38
C GLY A 175 4.93 -8.60 5.26
N SER A 176 6.19 -8.71 4.88
CA SER A 176 6.65 -9.75 3.95
C SER A 176 7.86 -10.47 4.56
N SER A 177 7.97 -11.78 4.36
CA SER A 177 9.18 -12.53 4.67
C SER A 177 9.88 -12.94 3.38
N PHE A 178 11.21 -12.91 3.41
CA PHE A 178 12.01 -13.66 2.47
C PHE A 178 12.12 -15.09 3.00
N ARG A 179 11.56 -16.05 2.33
CA ARG A 179 11.92 -17.45 2.45
C ARG A 179 12.62 -17.86 1.17
#